data_b76c26c871f092b8edb032a6bcd3c9e3
#
_entry.id   b76c26c871f092b8edb032a6bcd3c9e3
#
_cell.length_a   1.000
_cell.length_b   1.000
_cell.length_c   1.000
_cell.angle_alpha   90.00
_cell.angle_beta   90.00
_cell.angle_gamma   90.00
#
_symmetry.space_group_name_H-M   'P 1'
#
loop_
_entity.id
_entity.type
_entity.pdbx_description
1 polymer ?
#
loop_
_entity_poly.entity_id
_entity_poly.type
_entity_poly.pdbx_seq_one_letter_code
_entity_poly.pdbx_strand_id
1 'polypeptide(L)'
;TLLETVAGVAVAVYVNGLRHFKKTMRTILLLPNLLPPVTAALIWKIMLSNNYGIINEFLRFMHIPVFNWFFDTRTAMPVIILIDVWQCMPFVFLLIYASLQTVPQTLYEAAKIDGANKWHEFRYITMPCISGAVVLCLLLRTIDSFRMFDKINILTGGGPANTTATITQFIYTYGIKSLKFGYGSAGAVVMAAIVLLLSIQYIKKSMK
;
A
#
# COMPACT_ATOMS: atom_id res chain seq x y z
N THR A 1 -3.57 -3.30 -0.58
CA THR A 1 -2.59 -4.23 -1.19
C THR A 1 -2.59 -4.17 -2.72
N LEU A 2 -3.75 -4.46 -3.42
CA LEU A 2 -3.77 -4.46 -4.89
C LEU A 2 -3.42 -3.09 -5.48
N LEU A 3 -4.02 -2.01 -4.97
CA LEU A 3 -3.71 -0.64 -5.42
C LEU A 3 -2.24 -0.28 -5.24
N GLU A 4 -1.63 -0.64 -4.11
CA GLU A 4 -0.21 -0.43 -3.83
C GLU A 4 0.66 -1.18 -4.84
N THR A 5 0.31 -2.45 -5.10
CA THR A 5 1.07 -3.29 -6.03
C THR A 5 0.98 -2.75 -7.45
N VAL A 6 -0.21 -2.42 -7.93
CA VAL A 6 -0.40 -1.85 -9.27
C VAL A 6 0.33 -0.51 -9.39
N ALA A 7 0.17 0.39 -8.42
CA ALA A 7 0.86 1.68 -8.40
C ALA A 7 2.39 1.51 -8.34
N GLY A 8 2.89 0.61 -7.48
CA GLY A 8 4.33 0.33 -7.34
C GLY A 8 4.94 -0.23 -8.61
N VAL A 9 4.26 -1.19 -9.28
CA VAL A 9 4.69 -1.73 -10.58
C VAL A 9 4.70 -0.63 -11.64
N ALA A 10 3.63 0.16 -11.76
CA ALA A 10 3.53 1.22 -12.75
C ALA A 10 4.66 2.26 -12.57
N VAL A 11 4.89 2.71 -11.34
CA VAL A 11 5.96 3.67 -11.02
C VAL A 11 7.34 3.05 -11.26
N ALA A 12 7.56 1.77 -10.94
CA ALA A 12 8.83 1.10 -11.16
C ALA A 12 9.18 0.99 -12.65
N VAL A 13 8.21 0.59 -13.47
CA VAL A 13 8.36 0.52 -14.93
C VAL A 13 8.62 1.93 -15.51
N TYR A 14 7.86 2.93 -15.07
CA TYR A 14 8.05 4.31 -15.51
C TYR A 14 9.45 4.83 -15.18
N VAL A 15 9.89 4.71 -13.92
CA VAL A 15 11.23 5.17 -13.47
C VAL A 15 12.34 4.39 -14.15
N ASN A 16 12.14 3.08 -14.41
CA ASN A 16 13.12 2.28 -15.14
C ASN A 16 13.32 2.78 -16.58
N GLY A 17 12.29 3.29 -17.23
CA GLY A 17 12.34 3.86 -18.57
C GLY A 17 12.97 5.26 -18.67
N LEU A 18 13.13 5.99 -17.58
CA LEU A 18 13.73 7.32 -17.58
C LEU A 18 15.21 7.25 -17.97
N ARG A 19 15.72 8.25 -18.71
CA ARG A 19 17.16 8.39 -19.03
C ARG A 19 17.91 9.19 -17.95
N HIS A 20 17.27 10.24 -17.44
CA HIS A 20 17.84 11.16 -16.45
C HIS A 20 17.01 11.16 -15.16
N PHE A 21 17.59 11.64 -14.07
CA PHE A 21 16.93 11.81 -12.76
C PHE A 21 16.45 10.52 -12.05
N LYS A 22 16.80 9.31 -12.54
CA LYS A 22 16.45 8.05 -11.89
C LYS A 22 16.80 8.04 -10.38
N LYS A 23 18.00 8.49 -10.03
CA LYS A 23 18.49 8.49 -8.65
C LYS A 23 17.66 9.41 -7.77
N THR A 24 17.40 10.63 -8.23
CA THR A 24 16.60 11.62 -7.48
C THR A 24 15.14 11.16 -7.29
N MET A 25 14.53 10.65 -8.36
CA MET A 25 13.16 10.10 -8.29
C MET A 25 13.05 8.94 -7.30
N ARG A 26 14.02 8.02 -7.31
CA ARG A 26 14.07 6.92 -6.33
C ARG A 26 14.13 7.44 -4.90
N THR A 27 15.01 8.41 -4.63
CA THR A 27 15.15 8.97 -3.28
C THR A 27 13.87 9.63 -2.82
N ILE A 28 13.23 10.47 -3.65
CA ILE A 28 11.98 11.15 -3.30
C ILE A 28 10.84 10.14 -3.07
N LEU A 29 10.73 9.15 -3.95
CA LEU A 29 9.69 8.12 -3.83
C LEU A 29 9.82 7.28 -2.56
N LEU A 30 11.03 7.09 -2.02
CA LEU A 30 11.25 6.30 -0.82
C LEU A 30 10.97 7.05 0.49
N LEU A 31 10.92 8.38 0.47
CA LEU A 31 10.73 9.20 1.68
C LEU A 31 9.49 8.81 2.51
N PRO A 32 8.30 8.58 1.92
CA PRO A 32 7.12 8.21 2.72
C PRO A 32 7.30 6.92 3.51
N ASN A 33 7.99 5.94 2.94
CA ASN A 33 8.21 4.64 3.57
C ASN A 33 9.20 4.68 4.76
N LEU A 34 10.01 5.73 4.85
CA LEU A 34 10.94 5.93 5.97
C LEU A 34 10.24 6.48 7.22
N LEU A 35 9.02 7.01 7.09
CA LEU A 35 8.25 7.53 8.20
C LEU A 35 7.65 6.37 9.03
N PRO A 36 7.77 6.41 10.37
CA PRO A 36 7.04 5.49 11.23
C PRO A 36 5.52 5.58 10.97
N PRO A 37 4.77 4.46 10.96
CA PRO A 37 3.33 4.45 10.68
C PRO A 37 2.51 5.41 11.56
N VAL A 38 2.85 5.50 12.84
CA VAL A 38 2.24 6.42 13.80
C VAL A 38 2.45 7.88 13.37
N THR A 39 3.67 8.25 13.03
CA THR A 39 4.02 9.61 12.59
C THR A 39 3.30 9.97 11.28
N ALA A 40 3.29 9.09 10.32
CA ALA A 40 2.56 9.28 9.07
C ALA A 40 1.05 9.50 9.32
N ALA A 41 0.44 8.68 10.19
CA ALA A 41 -0.97 8.84 10.56
C ALA A 41 -1.24 10.20 11.23
N LEU A 42 -0.39 10.64 12.15
CA LEU A 42 -0.54 11.93 12.82
C LEU A 42 -0.40 13.11 11.84
N ILE A 43 0.58 13.09 10.94
CA ILE A 43 0.77 14.11 9.92
C ILE A 43 -0.51 14.23 9.06
N TRP A 44 -1.01 13.12 8.53
CA TRP A 44 -2.22 13.13 7.72
C TRP A 44 -3.46 13.55 8.49
N LYS A 45 -3.57 13.15 9.78
CA LYS A 45 -4.66 13.58 10.65
C LYS A 45 -4.71 15.10 10.80
N ILE A 46 -3.55 15.74 10.97
CA ILE A 46 -3.42 17.19 11.06
C ILE A 46 -3.73 17.85 9.71
N MET A 47 -3.14 17.35 8.62
CA MET A 47 -3.32 17.92 7.28
C MET A 47 -4.77 17.86 6.79
N LEU A 48 -5.52 16.81 7.17
CA LEU A 48 -6.92 16.59 6.81
C LEU A 48 -7.91 17.09 7.89
N SER A 49 -7.43 17.79 8.92
CA SER A 49 -8.31 18.34 9.97
C SER A 49 -9.30 19.35 9.39
N ASN A 50 -10.58 19.28 9.85
CA ASN A 50 -11.62 20.17 9.36
C ASN A 50 -11.41 21.64 9.77
N ASN A 51 -10.78 21.87 10.92
CA ASN A 51 -10.67 23.19 11.50
C ASN A 51 -9.40 23.96 11.05
N TYR A 52 -8.29 23.23 10.91
CA TYR A 52 -6.97 23.83 10.66
C TYR A 52 -6.11 23.03 9.66
N GLY A 53 -6.72 22.07 8.97
CA GLY A 53 -6.00 21.23 8.00
C GLY A 53 -5.69 21.97 6.72
N ILE A 54 -4.42 22.00 6.32
CA ILE A 54 -3.96 22.71 5.12
C ILE A 54 -4.70 22.25 3.85
N ILE A 55 -5.10 20.98 3.77
CA ILE A 55 -5.83 20.46 2.61
C ILE A 55 -7.23 21.05 2.56
N ASN A 56 -7.93 21.15 3.68
CA ASN A 56 -9.26 21.75 3.74
C ASN A 56 -9.21 23.26 3.52
N GLU A 57 -8.16 23.96 3.99
CA GLU A 57 -7.95 25.38 3.67
C GLU A 57 -7.70 25.60 2.17
N PHE A 58 -6.92 24.73 1.54
CA PHE A 58 -6.71 24.78 0.09
C PHE A 58 -8.01 24.55 -0.69
N LEU A 59 -8.86 23.60 -0.25
CA LEU A 59 -10.17 23.37 -0.84
C LEU A 59 -11.08 24.61 -0.68
N ARG A 60 -11.08 25.26 0.49
CA ARG A 60 -11.82 26.52 0.72
C ARG A 60 -11.36 27.62 -0.23
N PHE A 61 -10.03 27.77 -0.39
CA PHE A 61 -9.47 28.73 -1.33
C PHE A 61 -9.94 28.48 -2.77
N MET A 62 -10.08 27.20 -3.16
CA MET A 62 -10.61 26.81 -4.48
C MET A 62 -12.14 26.84 -4.57
N HIS A 63 -12.87 27.29 -3.53
CA HIS A 63 -14.34 27.28 -3.44
C HIS A 63 -14.95 25.87 -3.56
N ILE A 64 -14.20 24.83 -3.17
CA ILE A 64 -14.68 23.45 -3.13
C ILE A 64 -15.19 23.15 -1.72
N PRO A 65 -16.31 22.40 -1.56
CA PRO A 65 -16.82 22.02 -0.25
C PRO A 65 -15.78 21.28 0.58
N VAL A 66 -15.69 21.61 1.87
CA VAL A 66 -14.81 20.95 2.83
C VAL A 66 -15.37 19.56 3.16
N PHE A 67 -14.52 18.56 3.19
CA PHE A 67 -14.89 17.17 3.48
C PHE A 67 -14.57 16.80 4.92
N ASN A 68 -15.47 16.02 5.53
CA ASN A 68 -15.24 15.36 6.82
C ASN A 68 -14.54 14.01 6.60
N TRP A 69 -13.25 14.06 6.26
CA TRP A 69 -12.46 12.92 5.77
C TRP A 69 -12.56 11.66 6.62
N PHE A 70 -12.58 11.79 7.96
CA PHE A 70 -12.55 10.67 8.90
C PHE A 70 -13.87 10.41 9.62
N PHE A 71 -14.86 11.31 9.49
CA PHE A 71 -16.13 11.23 10.21
C PHE A 71 -17.32 10.81 9.34
N ASP A 72 -17.13 10.71 8.03
CA ASP A 72 -18.12 10.17 7.10
C ASP A 72 -17.81 8.70 6.81
N THR A 73 -18.83 7.83 6.93
CA THR A 73 -18.74 6.40 6.67
C THR A 73 -18.31 6.06 5.24
N ARG A 74 -18.55 6.96 4.28
CA ARG A 74 -18.21 6.77 2.87
C ARG A 74 -16.76 7.15 2.56
N THR A 75 -16.19 8.12 3.28
CA THR A 75 -14.86 8.67 2.98
C THR A 75 -13.76 8.11 3.86
N ALA A 76 -14.08 7.70 5.11
CA ALA A 76 -13.07 7.32 6.09
C ALA A 76 -12.17 6.16 5.61
N MET A 77 -12.75 5.04 5.14
CA MET A 77 -11.95 3.91 4.68
C MET A 77 -11.17 4.21 3.38
N PRO A 78 -11.75 4.82 2.33
CA PRO A 78 -10.98 5.26 1.16
C PRO A 78 -9.80 6.17 1.49
N VAL A 79 -9.95 7.11 2.41
CA VAL A 79 -8.85 8.01 2.82
C VAL A 79 -7.74 7.23 3.54
N ILE A 80 -8.08 6.31 4.44
CA ILE A 80 -7.09 5.43 5.09
C ILE A 80 -6.34 4.61 4.04
N ILE A 81 -7.03 4.06 3.05
CA ILE A 81 -6.42 3.30 1.95
C ILE A 81 -5.45 4.18 1.15
N LEU A 82 -5.82 5.41 0.82
CA LEU A 82 -4.95 6.35 0.09
C LEU A 82 -3.68 6.68 0.88
N ILE A 83 -3.81 6.92 2.19
CA ILE A 83 -2.68 7.17 3.09
C ILE A 83 -1.76 5.93 3.15
N ASP A 84 -2.34 4.73 3.21
CA ASP A 84 -1.57 3.48 3.21
C ASP A 84 -0.85 3.25 1.88
N VAL A 85 -1.53 3.48 0.76
CA VAL A 85 -0.91 3.42 -0.59
C VAL A 85 0.25 4.40 -0.68
N TRP A 86 0.07 5.66 -0.26
CA TRP A 86 1.13 6.66 -0.29
C TRP A 86 2.36 6.24 0.52
N GLN A 87 2.15 5.68 1.70
CA GLN A 87 3.25 5.28 2.58
C GLN A 87 3.94 3.98 2.15
N CYS A 88 3.19 3.01 1.62
CA CYS A 88 3.67 1.63 1.43
C CYS A 88 3.97 1.28 -0.03
N MET A 89 3.41 2.01 -1.01
CA MET A 89 3.72 1.83 -2.43
C MET A 89 5.24 1.93 -2.72
N PRO A 90 6.02 2.80 -2.05
CA PRO A 90 7.47 2.86 -2.25
C PRO A 90 8.21 1.55 -1.95
N PHE A 91 7.72 0.76 -1.00
CA PHE A 91 8.28 -0.57 -0.73
C PHE A 91 8.10 -1.51 -1.92
N VAL A 92 6.91 -1.55 -2.49
CA VAL A 92 6.61 -2.32 -3.71
C VAL A 92 7.46 -1.83 -4.87
N PHE A 93 7.51 -0.50 -5.07
CA PHE A 93 8.35 0.14 -6.07
C PHE A 93 9.81 -0.35 -5.98
N LEU A 94 10.40 -0.38 -4.79
CA LEU A 94 11.78 -0.77 -4.59
C LEU A 94 12.04 -2.22 -4.99
N LEU A 95 11.18 -3.16 -4.55
CA LEU A 95 11.31 -4.57 -4.88
C LEU A 95 11.14 -4.83 -6.38
N ILE A 96 10.13 -4.24 -6.99
CA ILE A 96 9.88 -4.38 -8.43
C ILE A 96 10.99 -3.71 -9.24
N TYR A 97 11.44 -2.53 -8.83
CA TYR A 97 12.54 -1.84 -9.51
C TYR A 97 13.84 -2.67 -9.46
N ALA A 98 14.16 -3.29 -8.32
CA ALA A 98 15.31 -4.20 -8.20
C ALA A 98 15.17 -5.40 -9.14
N SER A 99 13.98 -6.01 -9.21
CA SER A 99 13.70 -7.12 -10.11
C SER A 99 13.81 -6.70 -11.59
N LEU A 100 13.39 -5.48 -11.96
CA LEU A 100 13.56 -4.97 -13.32
C LEU A 100 15.02 -4.83 -13.73
N GLN A 101 15.95 -4.60 -12.80
CA GLN A 101 17.39 -4.52 -13.12
C GLN A 101 18.01 -5.89 -13.46
N THR A 102 17.36 -6.99 -13.12
CA THR A 102 17.84 -8.35 -13.44
C THR A 102 17.39 -8.83 -14.82
N VAL A 103 16.45 -8.12 -15.47
CA VAL A 103 15.95 -8.49 -16.80
C VAL A 103 17.02 -8.18 -17.86
N PRO A 104 17.46 -9.18 -18.67
CA PRO A 104 18.48 -8.96 -19.70
C PRO A 104 18.03 -7.94 -20.75
N GLN A 105 18.89 -6.97 -21.05
CA GLN A 105 18.63 -5.93 -22.06
C GLN A 105 18.43 -6.52 -23.47
N THR A 106 19.09 -7.63 -23.75
CA THR A 106 19.01 -8.35 -25.05
C THR A 106 17.58 -8.74 -25.42
N LEU A 107 16.72 -9.05 -24.40
CA LEU A 107 15.30 -9.36 -24.66
C LEU A 107 14.53 -8.15 -25.22
N TYR A 108 14.82 -6.96 -24.73
CA TYR A 108 14.20 -5.72 -25.22
C TYR A 108 14.75 -5.30 -26.58
N GLU A 109 16.03 -5.57 -26.84
CA GLU A 109 16.67 -5.31 -28.15
C GLU A 109 16.08 -6.22 -29.22
N ALA A 110 15.96 -7.52 -28.96
CA ALA A 110 15.32 -8.46 -29.85
C ALA A 110 13.87 -8.08 -30.16
N ALA A 111 13.09 -7.76 -29.13
CA ALA A 111 11.70 -7.33 -29.29
C ALA A 111 11.55 -6.07 -30.15
N LYS A 112 12.51 -5.13 -30.08
CA LYS A 112 12.51 -3.94 -30.94
C LYS A 112 12.79 -4.29 -32.40
N ILE A 113 13.67 -5.25 -32.67
CA ILE A 113 13.95 -5.74 -34.03
C ILE A 113 12.68 -6.40 -34.61
N ASP A 114 11.94 -7.14 -33.77
CA ASP A 114 10.65 -7.77 -34.14
C ASP A 114 9.49 -6.77 -34.23
N GLY A 115 9.71 -5.46 -34.02
CA GLY A 115 8.69 -4.41 -34.14
C GLY A 115 7.73 -4.35 -32.95
N ALA A 116 8.08 -4.91 -31.78
CA ALA A 116 7.24 -4.87 -30.60
C ALA A 116 7.04 -3.45 -30.07
N ASN A 117 5.82 -3.09 -29.75
CA ASN A 117 5.51 -1.83 -29.09
C ASN A 117 5.71 -1.96 -27.56
N LYS A 118 5.67 -0.81 -26.84
CA LYS A 118 5.87 -0.76 -25.37
C LYS A 118 4.93 -1.65 -24.59
N TRP A 119 3.68 -1.84 -25.04
CA TRP A 119 2.71 -2.71 -24.40
C TRP A 119 3.06 -4.18 -24.58
N HIS A 120 3.56 -4.57 -25.75
CA HIS A 120 4.06 -5.93 -26.02
C HIS A 120 5.31 -6.21 -25.18
N GLU A 121 6.29 -5.29 -25.14
CA GLU A 121 7.46 -5.40 -24.24
C GLU A 121 7.04 -5.62 -22.79
N PHE A 122 6.07 -4.82 -22.29
CA PHE A 122 5.58 -4.94 -20.93
C PHE A 122 4.88 -6.28 -20.67
N ARG A 123 3.97 -6.67 -21.55
CA ARG A 123 3.11 -7.85 -21.35
C ARG A 123 3.84 -9.16 -21.51
N TYR A 124 4.78 -9.25 -22.47
CA TYR A 124 5.43 -10.51 -22.87
C TYR A 124 6.86 -10.67 -22.37
N ILE A 125 7.53 -9.58 -21.96
CA ILE A 125 8.89 -9.63 -21.43
C ILE A 125 8.90 -9.18 -19.97
N THR A 126 8.49 -7.95 -19.71
CA THR A 126 8.63 -7.35 -18.38
C THR A 126 7.82 -8.12 -17.33
N MET A 127 6.49 -8.27 -17.54
CA MET A 127 5.60 -8.91 -16.55
C MET A 127 5.96 -10.37 -16.26
N PRO A 128 6.24 -11.23 -17.24
CA PRO A 128 6.71 -12.58 -16.95
C PRO A 128 8.01 -12.62 -16.13
N CYS A 129 8.99 -11.78 -16.48
CA CYS A 129 10.28 -11.73 -15.79
C CYS A 129 10.17 -11.27 -14.33
N ILE A 130 9.29 -10.30 -14.02
CA ILE A 130 9.11 -9.78 -12.67
C ILE A 130 7.98 -10.47 -11.88
N SER A 131 7.29 -11.45 -12.46
CA SER A 131 6.10 -12.07 -11.88
C SER A 131 6.35 -12.63 -10.47
N GLY A 132 7.50 -13.27 -10.24
CA GLY A 132 7.91 -13.76 -8.93
C GLY A 132 8.01 -12.65 -7.88
N ALA A 133 8.61 -11.50 -8.25
CA ALA A 133 8.70 -10.34 -7.38
C ALA A 133 7.32 -9.72 -7.09
N VAL A 134 6.42 -9.69 -8.08
CA VAL A 134 5.04 -9.21 -7.90
C VAL A 134 4.27 -10.09 -6.92
N VAL A 135 4.38 -11.43 -7.05
CA VAL A 135 3.75 -12.37 -6.11
C VAL A 135 4.31 -12.21 -4.70
N LEU A 136 5.64 -12.06 -4.57
CA LEU A 136 6.28 -11.80 -3.28
C LEU A 136 5.79 -10.48 -2.65
N CYS A 137 5.71 -9.40 -3.42
CA CYS A 137 5.16 -8.13 -2.95
C CYS A 137 3.71 -8.29 -2.47
N LEU A 138 2.86 -8.95 -3.24
CA LEU A 138 1.48 -9.22 -2.86
C LEU A 138 1.38 -10.00 -1.55
N LEU A 139 2.21 -11.04 -1.37
CA LEU A 139 2.26 -11.81 -0.14
C LEU A 139 2.64 -10.93 1.06
N LEU A 140 3.77 -10.24 0.98
CA LEU A 140 4.27 -9.41 2.07
C LEU A 140 3.27 -8.29 2.42
N ARG A 141 2.74 -7.58 1.42
CA ARG A 141 1.76 -6.52 1.64
C ARG A 141 0.42 -7.03 2.15
N THR A 142 0.02 -8.26 1.79
CA THR A 142 -1.19 -8.87 2.36
C THR A 142 -1.01 -9.12 3.85
N ILE A 143 0.12 -9.71 4.25
CA ILE A 143 0.44 -9.94 5.68
C ILE A 143 0.44 -8.61 6.45
N ASP A 144 1.12 -7.57 5.92
CA ASP A 144 1.19 -6.26 6.55
C ASP A 144 -0.17 -5.57 6.66
N SER A 145 -1.03 -5.68 5.63
CA SER A 145 -2.39 -5.12 5.66
C SER A 145 -3.26 -5.73 6.75
N PHE A 146 -3.14 -7.05 7.02
CA PHE A 146 -3.82 -7.68 8.15
C PHE A 146 -3.31 -7.19 9.50
N ARG A 147 -2.05 -6.79 9.60
CA ARG A 147 -1.42 -6.26 10.82
C ARG A 147 -1.61 -4.75 11.01
N MET A 148 -2.25 -4.07 10.07
CA MET A 148 -2.44 -2.62 10.11
C MET A 148 -3.34 -2.23 11.28
N PHE A 149 -2.73 -1.65 12.33
CA PHE A 149 -3.39 -1.17 13.54
C PHE A 149 -3.23 0.34 13.72
N ASP A 150 -1.98 0.83 13.65
CA ASP A 150 -1.60 2.19 14.04
C ASP A 150 -2.41 3.26 13.29
N LYS A 151 -2.47 3.16 11.97
CA LYS A 151 -3.19 4.11 11.12
C LYS A 151 -4.67 4.17 11.47
N ILE A 152 -5.31 3.01 11.61
CA ILE A 152 -6.74 2.93 11.92
C ILE A 152 -7.01 3.48 13.32
N ASN A 153 -6.23 3.06 14.31
CA ASN A 153 -6.41 3.51 15.69
C ASN A 153 -6.22 5.03 15.85
N ILE A 154 -5.25 5.62 15.16
CA ILE A 154 -4.94 7.06 15.25
C ILE A 154 -5.92 7.90 14.46
N LEU A 155 -6.25 7.50 13.23
CA LEU A 155 -7.07 8.30 12.32
C LEU A 155 -8.54 8.27 12.72
N THR A 156 -9.09 7.08 13.00
CA THR A 156 -10.52 6.88 13.20
C THR A 156 -10.89 6.11 14.47
N GLY A 157 -9.95 5.36 15.07
CA GLY A 157 -10.24 4.45 16.17
C GLY A 157 -11.19 3.29 15.80
N GLY A 158 -11.35 2.99 14.50
CA GLY A 158 -12.29 2.01 13.96
C GLY A 158 -13.63 2.62 13.49
N GLY A 159 -13.89 3.91 13.77
CA GLY A 159 -15.11 4.62 13.38
C GLY A 159 -15.08 5.21 11.97
N PRO A 160 -16.12 5.94 11.54
CA PRO A 160 -17.45 6.01 12.19
C PRO A 160 -18.22 4.70 12.06
N ALA A 161 -19.11 4.40 12.99
CA ALA A 161 -19.98 3.22 12.98
C ALA A 161 -19.25 1.89 12.69
N ASN A 162 -17.99 1.73 13.14
CA ASN A 162 -17.11 0.57 12.89
C ASN A 162 -16.76 0.31 11.41
N THR A 163 -17.00 1.25 10.51
CA THR A 163 -16.72 1.08 9.06
C THR A 163 -15.25 0.92 8.74
N THR A 164 -14.35 1.36 9.62
CA THR A 164 -12.91 1.21 9.47
C THR A 164 -12.30 0.20 10.45
N ALA A 165 -13.14 -0.52 11.22
CA ALA A 165 -12.67 -1.49 12.20
C ALA A 165 -12.04 -2.70 11.49
N THR A 166 -10.78 -3.00 11.84
CA THR A 166 -10.06 -4.20 11.40
C THR A 166 -10.02 -5.26 12.51
N ILE A 167 -9.58 -6.46 12.15
CA ILE A 167 -9.35 -7.54 13.13
C ILE A 167 -8.36 -7.11 14.23
N THR A 168 -7.30 -6.38 13.89
CA THR A 168 -6.34 -5.85 14.87
C THR A 168 -6.95 -4.80 15.77
N GLN A 169 -7.84 -3.95 15.27
CA GLN A 169 -8.60 -2.99 16.07
C GLN A 169 -9.58 -3.71 17.02
N PHE A 170 -10.21 -4.78 16.56
CA PHE A 170 -11.06 -5.63 17.40
C PHE A 170 -10.26 -6.28 18.54
N ILE A 171 -9.13 -6.90 18.25
CA ILE A 171 -8.23 -7.53 19.23
C ILE A 171 -7.82 -6.50 20.30
N TYR A 172 -7.43 -5.30 19.89
CA TYR A 172 -7.04 -4.22 20.79
C TYR A 172 -8.21 -3.76 21.67
N THR A 173 -9.37 -3.52 21.07
CA THR A 173 -10.55 -2.99 21.79
C THR A 173 -11.05 -3.98 22.82
N TYR A 174 -11.22 -5.23 22.46
CA TYR A 174 -11.74 -6.24 23.39
C TYR A 174 -10.66 -6.84 24.28
N GLY A 175 -9.48 -7.17 23.72
CA GLY A 175 -8.39 -7.79 24.47
C GLY A 175 -7.70 -6.84 25.45
N ILE A 176 -7.37 -5.63 25.00
CA ILE A 176 -6.57 -4.69 25.79
C ILE A 176 -7.45 -3.67 26.52
N LYS A 177 -8.30 -2.91 25.79
CA LYS A 177 -9.12 -1.86 26.43
C LYS A 177 -10.20 -2.42 27.35
N SER A 178 -10.88 -3.50 26.94
CA SER A 178 -11.98 -4.10 27.72
C SER A 178 -11.51 -5.25 28.63
N LEU A 179 -10.22 -5.60 28.63
CA LEU A 179 -9.61 -6.69 29.41
C LEU A 179 -10.29 -8.06 29.21
N LYS A 180 -10.99 -8.24 28.09
CA LYS A 180 -11.62 -9.50 27.71
C LYS A 180 -10.62 -10.37 26.94
N PHE A 181 -9.60 -10.88 27.63
CA PHE A 181 -8.49 -11.61 27.02
C PHE A 181 -8.92 -12.81 26.16
N GLY A 182 -9.99 -13.53 26.53
CA GLY A 182 -10.52 -14.62 25.74
C GLY A 182 -10.96 -14.19 24.33
N TYR A 183 -11.66 -13.05 24.20
CA TYR A 183 -12.07 -12.49 22.91
C TYR A 183 -10.86 -11.99 22.09
N GLY A 184 -9.92 -11.32 22.75
CA GLY A 184 -8.70 -10.85 22.12
C GLY A 184 -7.85 -12.00 21.57
N SER A 185 -7.66 -13.05 22.38
CA SER A 185 -6.91 -14.25 21.97
C SER A 185 -7.61 -15.02 20.85
N ALA A 186 -8.93 -15.18 20.90
CA ALA A 186 -9.68 -15.81 19.80
C ALA A 186 -9.54 -15.02 18.50
N GLY A 187 -9.63 -13.69 18.53
CA GLY A 187 -9.41 -12.83 17.36
C GLY A 187 -7.99 -12.97 16.80
N ALA A 188 -6.98 -13.05 17.67
CA ALA A 188 -5.58 -13.24 17.24
C ALA A 188 -5.37 -14.60 16.56
N VAL A 189 -5.93 -15.68 17.09
CA VAL A 189 -5.84 -17.03 16.50
C VAL A 189 -6.54 -17.06 15.14
N VAL A 190 -7.74 -16.49 15.03
CA VAL A 190 -8.48 -16.41 13.75
C VAL A 190 -7.67 -15.62 12.73
N MET A 191 -7.11 -14.45 13.10
CA MET A 191 -6.27 -13.66 12.23
C MET A 191 -5.04 -14.44 11.75
N ALA A 192 -4.35 -15.14 12.67
CA ALA A 192 -3.18 -15.94 12.34
C ALA A 192 -3.54 -17.07 11.35
N ALA A 193 -4.65 -17.77 11.57
CA ALA A 193 -5.14 -18.83 10.69
C ALA A 193 -5.43 -18.29 9.26
N ILE A 194 -6.12 -17.14 9.14
CA ILE A 194 -6.42 -16.51 7.86
C ILE A 194 -5.12 -16.15 7.12
N VAL A 195 -4.19 -15.47 7.81
CA VAL A 195 -2.91 -15.05 7.21
C VAL A 195 -2.09 -16.25 6.77
N LEU A 196 -2.03 -17.34 7.56
CA LEU A 196 -1.33 -18.55 7.18
C LEU A 196 -1.93 -19.21 5.95
N LEU A 197 -3.26 -19.34 5.88
CA LEU A 197 -3.95 -19.92 4.72
C LEU A 197 -3.67 -19.12 3.43
N LEU A 198 -3.76 -17.79 3.50
CA LEU A 198 -3.43 -16.91 2.39
C LEU A 198 -1.96 -17.05 1.98
N SER A 199 -1.04 -17.06 2.93
CA SER A 199 0.41 -17.20 2.66
C SER A 199 0.73 -18.50 1.95
N ILE A 200 0.12 -19.61 2.36
CA ILE A 200 0.31 -20.92 1.70
C ILE A 200 -0.17 -20.87 0.23
N GLN A 201 -1.29 -20.19 -0.04
CA GLN A 201 -1.80 -20.05 -1.42
C GLN A 201 -0.83 -19.25 -2.31
N TYR A 202 -0.28 -18.13 -1.80
CA TYR A 202 0.72 -17.32 -2.51
C TYR A 202 2.00 -18.11 -2.78
N ILE A 203 2.52 -18.86 -1.80
CA ILE A 203 3.74 -19.69 -1.95
C ILE A 203 3.52 -20.77 -3.00
N LYS A 204 2.41 -21.51 -2.94
CA LYS A 204 2.09 -22.54 -3.94
C LYS A 204 1.99 -21.97 -5.36
N LYS A 205 1.51 -20.73 -5.52
CA LYS A 205 1.43 -20.08 -6.82
C LYS A 205 2.79 -19.59 -7.31
N SER A 206 3.69 -19.22 -6.41
CA SER A 206 5.05 -18.76 -6.75
C SER A 206 6.00 -19.89 -7.14
N MET A 207 5.73 -21.12 -6.69
CA MET A 207 6.55 -22.31 -7.00
C MET A 207 6.12 -23.05 -8.28
N LYS A 208 5.06 -22.61 -8.92
CA LYS A 208 4.62 -23.09 -10.25
C LYS A 208 5.07 -22.13 -11.34
#